data_07bc1c1308f9b97c36ac865d3ae6c0c8
#
_entry.id   07bc1c1308f9b97c36ac865d3ae6c0c8
#
_cell.length_a   1.000
_cell.length_b   1.000
_cell.length_c   1.000
_cell.angle_alpha   90.00
_cell.angle_beta   90.00
_cell.angle_gamma   90.00
#
_symmetry.space_group_name_H-M   'P 1'
#
loop_
_entity.id
_entity.type
_entity.pdbx_description
1 polymer ?
#
loop_
_entity_poly.entity_id
_entity_poly.type
_entity_poly.pdbx_seq_one_letter_code
_entity_poly.pdbx_strand_id
1 'polypeptide(L)'
;MGKKATKAADNMYYLARCEAAKTNPDFSSREKAAELVGIDRTRLARIELDTIAPYPEEVKAMAEAYNTPELCNSYCARECPLGRNNVSEVDIVDFDRLALKVLGSLKDIDTLRASLIAISEDGVISE
;
A
#
# COMPACT_ATOMS: atom_id res chain seq x y z
N MET A 1 14.83 15.25 -21.09
CA MET A 1 14.97 14.97 -20.70
C MET A 1 15.15 14.43 -20.01
N GLY A 2 15.16 14.38 -19.90
CA GLY A 2 15.09 13.89 -19.12
C GLY A 2 15.92 13.32 -18.20
N LYS A 3 16.39 13.85 -17.55
CA LYS A 3 17.11 13.35 -16.68
C LYS A 3 16.33 13.01 -15.67
N LYS A 4 16.36 12.08 -15.14
CA LYS A 4 15.65 11.68 -14.25
C LYS A 4 16.25 11.88 -12.98
N ALA A 5 15.50 12.11 -12.04
CA ALA A 5 16.01 12.23 -10.72
C ALA A 5 16.32 10.85 -10.23
N THR A 6 17.55 10.56 -10.11
CA THR A 6 17.93 9.22 -9.73
C THR A 6 17.44 8.86 -8.34
N LYS A 7 17.38 9.81 -7.42
CA LYS A 7 16.91 9.50 -6.07
C LYS A 7 15.44 9.13 -6.03
N ALA A 8 14.66 9.70 -6.92
CA ALA A 8 13.23 9.41 -6.94
C ALA A 8 12.91 8.07 -7.59
N ALA A 9 13.85 7.49 -8.33
CA ALA A 9 13.57 6.32 -9.11
C ALA A 9 13.01 5.14 -8.31
N ASP A 10 13.46 5.00 -7.07
CA ASP A 10 13.00 3.90 -6.22
C ASP A 10 12.00 4.33 -5.16
N ASN A 11 11.59 5.58 -5.18
CA ASN A 11 10.68 6.10 -4.16
C ASN A 11 9.26 5.64 -4.44
N MET A 12 8.62 5.04 -3.46
CA MET A 12 7.28 4.46 -3.70
C MET A 12 6.22 5.51 -4.01
N TYR A 13 6.36 6.71 -3.48
CA TYR A 13 5.38 7.77 -3.75
C TYR A 13 5.55 8.32 -5.16
N TYR A 14 6.80 8.45 -5.59
CA TYR A 14 7.09 8.86 -6.95
C TYR A 14 6.58 7.83 -7.96
N LEU A 15 6.84 6.56 -7.69
CA LEU A 15 6.39 5.50 -8.58
C LEU A 15 4.87 5.44 -8.66
N ALA A 16 4.19 5.65 -7.53
CA ALA A 16 2.73 5.67 -7.52
C ALA A 16 2.20 6.83 -8.35
N ARG A 17 2.85 7.99 -8.26
CA ARG A 17 2.44 9.14 -9.07
C ARG A 17 2.65 8.86 -10.55
N CYS A 18 3.76 8.25 -10.91
CA CYS A 18 4.03 7.90 -12.30
C CYS A 18 2.99 6.93 -12.85
N GLU A 19 2.61 5.97 -12.03
CA GLU A 19 1.59 5.01 -12.44
C GLU A 19 0.25 5.70 -12.61
N ALA A 20 -0.10 6.61 -11.71
CA ALA A 20 -1.34 7.36 -11.82
C ALA A 20 -1.36 8.24 -13.06
N ALA A 21 -0.19 8.70 -13.49
CA ALA A 21 -0.10 9.56 -14.67
C ALA A 21 -0.52 8.83 -15.94
N LYS A 22 -0.45 7.51 -15.93
CA LYS A 22 -0.90 6.74 -17.08
C LYS A 22 -2.40 6.86 -17.31
N THR A 23 -3.14 7.07 -16.23
CA THR A 23 -4.58 7.23 -16.32
C THR A 23 -4.98 8.70 -16.37
N ASN A 24 -4.30 9.53 -15.60
CA ASN A 24 -4.59 10.96 -15.55
C ASN A 24 -3.28 11.74 -15.76
N PRO A 25 -3.10 12.33 -16.95
CA PRO A 25 -1.84 13.01 -17.27
C PRO A 25 -1.47 14.16 -16.33
N ASP A 26 -2.43 14.69 -15.59
CA ASP A 26 -2.12 15.76 -14.64
C ASP A 26 -1.12 15.30 -13.59
N PHE A 27 -1.07 14.02 -13.30
CA PHE A 27 -0.13 13.50 -12.32
C PHE A 27 1.31 13.43 -12.84
N SER A 28 1.50 13.65 -14.14
CA SER A 28 2.85 13.68 -14.67
C SER A 28 3.60 14.94 -14.24
N SER A 29 2.85 15.97 -13.85
CA SER A 29 3.43 17.22 -13.36
C SER A 29 3.36 17.22 -11.84
N ARG A 30 4.52 17.42 -11.21
CA ARG A 30 4.54 17.46 -9.73
C ARG A 30 3.69 18.62 -9.22
N GLU A 31 3.68 19.72 -9.94
CA GLU A 31 2.90 20.88 -9.54
C GLU A 31 1.41 20.57 -9.53
N LYS A 32 0.92 19.97 -10.61
CA LYS A 32 -0.50 19.64 -10.68
C LYS A 32 -0.85 18.52 -9.72
N ALA A 33 0.05 17.55 -9.57
CA ALA A 33 -0.18 16.48 -8.63
C ALA A 33 -0.30 17.01 -7.21
N ALA A 34 0.55 17.97 -6.86
CA ALA A 34 0.50 18.57 -5.53
C ALA A 34 -0.85 19.21 -5.27
N GLU A 35 -1.40 19.88 -6.27
CA GLU A 35 -2.72 20.48 -6.13
C GLU A 35 -3.80 19.43 -5.93
N LEU A 36 -3.72 18.36 -6.70
CA LEU A 36 -4.73 17.31 -6.62
C LEU A 36 -4.66 16.54 -5.31
N VAL A 37 -3.46 16.34 -4.80
CA VAL A 37 -3.27 15.62 -3.55
C VAL A 37 -3.53 16.54 -2.35
N GLY A 38 -3.25 17.81 -2.51
CA GLY A 38 -3.40 18.74 -1.39
C GLY A 38 -2.15 18.89 -0.56
N ILE A 39 -0.99 18.67 -1.16
CA ILE A 39 0.29 18.80 -0.49
C ILE A 39 1.08 19.90 -1.20
N ASP A 40 1.83 20.69 -0.43
CA ASP A 40 2.66 21.72 -1.01
C ASP A 40 3.64 21.11 -2.03
N ARG A 41 3.82 21.80 -3.15
CA ARG A 41 4.67 21.29 -4.22
C ARG A 41 6.10 21.01 -3.76
N THR A 42 6.66 21.92 -2.99
CA THR A 42 8.03 21.73 -2.50
C THR A 42 8.10 20.54 -1.57
N ARG A 43 7.08 20.39 -0.74
CA ARG A 43 7.05 19.26 0.19
C ARG A 43 6.90 17.95 -0.56
N LEU A 44 6.05 17.93 -1.59
CA LEU A 44 5.90 16.71 -2.40
C LEU A 44 7.22 16.34 -3.04
N ALA A 45 7.97 17.33 -3.54
CA ALA A 45 9.26 17.06 -4.13
C ALA A 45 10.21 16.44 -3.12
N ARG A 46 10.21 16.95 -1.89
CA ARG A 46 11.10 16.41 -0.86
C ARG A 46 10.72 15.00 -0.46
N ILE A 47 9.44 14.70 -0.44
CA ILE A 47 8.98 13.35 -0.15
C ILE A 47 9.47 12.39 -1.23
N GLU A 48 9.35 12.79 -2.48
CA GLU A 48 9.74 11.92 -3.59
C GLU A 48 11.25 11.77 -3.72
N LEU A 49 12.00 12.73 -3.24
CA LEU A 49 13.46 12.66 -3.30
C LEU A 49 14.06 12.06 -2.03
N ASP A 50 13.22 11.51 -1.17
CA ASP A 50 13.65 10.86 0.07
C ASP A 50 14.36 11.82 1.02
N THR A 51 14.07 13.10 0.90
CA THR A 51 14.64 14.10 1.79
C THR A 51 13.90 14.13 3.12
N ILE A 52 12.58 13.94 3.08
CA ILE A 52 11.75 13.89 4.28
C ILE A 52 10.76 12.76 4.15
N ALA A 53 10.26 12.29 5.29
CA ALA A 53 9.19 11.30 5.31
C ALA A 53 7.85 12.03 5.38
N PRO A 54 6.82 11.54 4.69
CA PRO A 54 5.51 12.18 4.75
C PRO A 54 4.83 11.88 6.07
N TYR A 55 3.86 12.71 6.42
CA TYR A 55 2.98 12.42 7.55
C TYR A 55 1.94 11.37 7.12
N PRO A 56 1.38 10.64 8.07
CA PRO A 56 0.35 9.65 7.72
C PRO A 56 -0.80 10.22 6.91
N GLU A 57 -1.22 11.43 7.23
CA GLU A 57 -2.31 12.06 6.50
C GLU A 57 -1.94 12.32 5.04
N GLU A 58 -0.67 12.63 4.81
CA GLU A 58 -0.20 12.86 3.44
C GLU A 58 -0.15 11.56 2.67
N VAL A 59 0.25 10.47 3.32
CA VAL A 59 0.27 9.17 2.67
C VAL A 59 -1.15 8.76 2.29
N LYS A 60 -2.10 8.99 3.18
CA LYS A 60 -3.48 8.68 2.88
C LYS A 60 -3.98 9.49 1.69
N ALA A 61 -3.66 10.78 1.66
CA ALA A 61 -4.08 11.64 0.55
C ALA A 61 -3.48 11.19 -0.77
N MET A 62 -2.20 10.81 -0.76
CA MET A 62 -1.56 10.31 -1.97
C MET A 62 -2.16 8.99 -2.42
N ALA A 63 -2.42 8.10 -1.48
CA ALA A 63 -2.99 6.80 -1.80
C ALA A 63 -4.35 6.95 -2.47
N GLU A 64 -5.15 7.88 -1.98
CA GLU A 64 -6.46 8.12 -2.56
C GLU A 64 -6.38 8.80 -3.91
N ALA A 65 -5.54 9.83 -4.02
CA ALA A 65 -5.42 10.57 -5.27
C ALA A 65 -4.84 9.71 -6.38
N TYR A 66 -3.84 8.91 -6.06
CA TYR A 66 -3.19 8.06 -7.06
C TYR A 66 -3.91 6.72 -7.24
N ASN A 67 -4.94 6.46 -6.43
CA ASN A 67 -5.64 5.18 -6.44
C ASN A 67 -4.66 4.03 -6.19
N THR A 68 -3.82 4.20 -5.19
CA THR A 68 -2.78 3.24 -4.84
C THR A 68 -2.85 2.97 -3.35
N PRO A 69 -3.87 2.23 -2.91
CA PRO A 69 -4.06 2.00 -1.47
C PRO A 69 -2.92 1.27 -0.78
N GLU A 70 -2.12 0.54 -1.54
CA GLU A 70 -0.97 -0.16 -0.96
C GLU A 70 0.07 0.78 -0.39
N LEU A 71 0.02 2.07 -0.73
CA LEU A 71 0.93 3.03 -0.12
C LEU A 71 0.76 3.09 1.38
N CYS A 72 -0.46 2.95 1.85
CA CYS A 72 -0.72 2.99 3.29
C CYS A 72 -0.07 1.80 3.99
N ASN A 73 -0.18 0.61 3.40
CA ASN A 73 0.46 -0.57 3.96
C ASN A 73 1.97 -0.42 3.95
N SER A 74 2.53 0.05 2.85
CA SER A 74 3.98 0.21 2.75
C SER A 74 4.49 1.23 3.75
N TYR A 75 3.75 2.34 3.94
CA TYR A 75 4.14 3.33 4.92
C TYR A 75 4.16 2.72 6.32
N CYS A 76 3.12 1.99 6.68
CA CYS A 76 3.05 1.38 8.01
C CYS A 76 4.16 0.35 8.21
N ALA A 77 4.47 -0.42 7.18
CA ALA A 77 5.47 -1.46 7.31
C ALA A 77 6.89 -0.93 7.32
N ARG A 78 7.15 0.15 6.59
CA ARG A 78 8.52 0.64 6.43
C ARG A 78 8.85 1.87 7.25
N GLU A 79 7.91 2.81 7.35
CA GLU A 79 8.22 4.13 7.89
C GLU A 79 7.69 4.36 9.28
N CYS A 80 6.51 3.85 9.58
CA CYS A 80 5.89 4.11 10.87
C CYS A 80 6.56 3.29 11.97
N PRO A 81 7.05 3.93 13.03
CA PRO A 81 7.70 3.18 14.10
C PRO A 81 6.82 2.11 14.73
N LEU A 82 5.51 2.35 14.76
CA LEU A 82 4.59 1.37 15.34
C LEU A 82 4.38 0.19 14.41
N GLY A 83 4.47 0.41 13.10
CA GLY A 83 4.18 -0.63 12.14
C GLY A 83 5.39 -1.44 11.71
N ARG A 84 6.58 -0.90 11.88
CA ARG A 84 7.79 -1.53 11.33
C ARG A 84 7.96 -2.99 11.74
N ASN A 85 7.61 -3.32 12.97
CA ASN A 85 7.78 -4.68 13.46
C ASN A 85 6.45 -5.42 13.58
N ASN A 86 5.35 -4.76 13.27
CA ASN A 86 4.03 -5.33 13.48
C ASN A 86 3.18 -5.47 12.21
N VAL A 87 3.58 -4.76 11.16
CA VAL A 87 2.81 -4.75 9.93
C VAL A 87 3.65 -5.36 8.81
N SER A 88 3.12 -6.39 8.18
CA SER A 88 3.79 -7.02 7.06
C SER A 88 3.50 -6.25 5.79
N GLU A 89 4.51 -6.12 4.95
CA GLU A 89 4.31 -5.46 3.68
C GLU A 89 3.67 -6.41 2.69
N VAL A 90 2.65 -5.92 1.98
CA VAL A 90 1.90 -6.73 1.03
C VAL A 90 2.53 -6.60 -0.36
N ASP A 91 2.71 -7.73 -1.02
CA ASP A 91 3.20 -7.74 -2.39
C ASP A 91 2.03 -7.69 -3.35
N ILE A 92 2.19 -6.91 -4.41
CA ILE A 92 1.20 -6.87 -5.46
C ILE A 92 1.52 -7.99 -6.44
N VAL A 93 0.56 -8.87 -6.67
CA VAL A 93 0.77 -10.01 -7.56
C VAL A 93 -0.28 -10.00 -8.65
N ASP A 94 -0.01 -10.75 -9.72
CA ASP A 94 -0.96 -10.90 -10.80
C ASP A 94 -2.24 -11.55 -10.28
N PHE A 95 -3.35 -11.26 -10.95
CA PHE A 95 -4.63 -11.81 -10.56
C PHE A 95 -4.60 -13.34 -10.51
N ASP A 96 -3.98 -13.97 -11.49
CA ASP A 96 -3.93 -15.44 -11.52
C ASP A 96 -3.19 -15.98 -10.30
N ARG A 97 -2.07 -15.37 -9.95
CA ARG A 97 -1.30 -15.80 -8.80
C ARG A 97 -2.06 -15.54 -7.52
N LEU A 98 -2.75 -14.41 -7.46
CA LEU A 98 -3.57 -14.11 -6.29
C LEU A 98 -4.69 -15.13 -6.12
N ALA A 99 -5.35 -15.47 -7.23
CA ALA A 99 -6.42 -16.45 -7.21
C ALA A 99 -5.91 -17.80 -6.73
N LEU A 100 -4.74 -18.21 -7.19
CA LEU A 100 -4.16 -19.47 -6.76
C LEU A 100 -3.83 -19.46 -5.27
N LYS A 101 -3.32 -18.34 -4.77
CA LYS A 101 -3.02 -18.22 -3.36
C LYS A 101 -4.28 -18.30 -2.52
N VAL A 102 -5.34 -17.64 -2.96
CA VAL A 102 -6.61 -17.68 -2.25
C VAL A 102 -7.16 -19.10 -2.22
N LEU A 103 -7.15 -19.77 -3.38
CA LEU A 103 -7.64 -21.13 -3.45
C LEU A 103 -6.83 -22.07 -2.58
N GLY A 104 -5.51 -21.88 -2.57
CA GLY A 104 -4.65 -22.67 -1.72
C GLY A 104 -4.95 -22.48 -0.25
N SER A 105 -5.26 -21.24 0.14
CA SER A 105 -5.63 -20.95 1.52
C SER A 105 -6.94 -21.60 1.90
N LEU A 106 -7.87 -21.67 0.95
CA LEU A 106 -9.19 -22.23 1.22
C LEU A 106 -9.20 -23.76 1.25
N LYS A 107 -8.15 -24.36 0.75
CA LYS A 107 -8.12 -25.80 0.64
C LYS A 107 -8.32 -26.52 1.97
N ASP A 108 -7.90 -25.92 3.08
CA ASP A 108 -8.05 -26.53 4.39
C ASP A 108 -9.25 -26.01 5.17
N ILE A 109 -10.08 -25.21 4.52
CA ILE A 109 -11.19 -24.59 5.23
C ILE A 109 -12.19 -25.58 5.79
N ASP A 110 -12.45 -26.66 5.06
CA ASP A 110 -13.40 -27.67 5.54
C ASP A 110 -12.89 -28.33 6.79
N THR A 111 -11.59 -28.61 6.84
CA THR A 111 -11.00 -29.22 8.03
C THR A 111 -11.08 -28.28 9.23
N LEU A 112 -10.76 -27.01 9.00
CA LEU A 112 -10.84 -26.02 10.07
C LEU A 112 -12.27 -25.87 10.57
N ARG A 113 -13.21 -25.83 9.65
CA ARG A 113 -14.61 -25.70 10.00
C ARG A 113 -15.07 -26.88 10.84
N ALA A 114 -14.70 -28.09 10.43
CA ALA A 114 -15.07 -29.30 11.18
C ALA A 114 -14.48 -29.27 12.58
N SER A 115 -13.24 -28.84 12.71
CA SER A 115 -12.58 -28.75 14.00
C SER A 115 -13.30 -27.78 14.92
N LEU A 116 -13.67 -26.62 14.40
CA LEU A 116 -14.35 -25.60 15.19
C LEU A 116 -15.72 -26.08 15.64
N ILE A 117 -16.42 -26.76 14.76
CA ILE A 117 -17.73 -27.32 15.11
C ILE A 117 -17.60 -28.35 16.20
N ALA A 118 -16.62 -29.24 16.10
CA ALA A 118 -16.40 -30.26 17.10
C ALA A 118 -16.11 -29.66 18.47
N ILE A 119 -15.30 -28.65 18.51
CA ILE A 119 -14.97 -27.96 19.75
C ILE A 119 -16.22 -27.35 20.36
N SER A 120 -17.05 -26.75 19.55
CA SER A 120 -18.28 -26.12 20.03
C SER A 120 -19.25 -27.17 20.57
N GLU A 121 -19.36 -28.30 19.88
CA GLU A 121 -20.29 -29.34 20.28
C GLU A 121 -19.89 -29.98 21.59
N ASP A 122 -18.59 -30.02 21.85
CA ASP A 122 -18.13 -30.60 23.12
C ASP A 122 -18.50 -29.73 24.31
N GLY A 123 -18.92 -28.50 24.05
CA GLY A 123 -19.31 -27.62 25.13
C GLY A 123 -18.16 -27.04 25.90
N VAL A 124 -16.99 -27.31 25.45
CA VAL A 124 -15.81 -26.82 26.14
C VAL A 124 -15.78 -25.30 26.20
N ILE A 125 -16.26 -24.69 25.14
CA ILE A 125 -16.26 -23.25 25.07
C ILE A 125 -17.25 -22.64 26.04
N SER A 126 -18.28 -23.37 26.36
CA SER A 126 -19.33 -22.79 27.15
C SER A 126 -18.88 -22.39 28.52
N GLU A 127 -18.07 -22.81 29.01
CA GLU A 127 -17.79 -22.38 30.22
C GLU A 127 -17.08 -21.89 30.54
#